data_ad72d3ddfcf657431a1cf208c37f51ed
#
_entry.id   ad72d3ddfcf657431a1cf208c37f51ed
#
_cell.length_a   1.000
_cell.length_b   1.000
_cell.length_c   1.000
_cell.angle_alpha   90.00
_cell.angle_beta   90.00
_cell.angle_gamma   90.00
#
_symmetry.space_group_name_H-M   'P 1'
#
loop_
_entity.id
_entity.type
_entity.pdbx_description
1 polymer ?
#
loop_
_entity_poly.entity_id
_entity_poly.type
_entity_poly.pdbx_seq_one_letter_code
_entity_poly.pdbx_strand_id
1 'polypeptide(L)'
;MRKPKEDKSGAYRYLRVGKGRYYFLKEEFDLPAIDIHLHKAIPMGAGLGGGSSDAAFMLKMLNNHFNLALSAQELEQRATKLGADCAFFIENKPILAKGIGNIFEPTCINLNGYHIVLVKPEVHVSTAEAYGGCKPQRWTTPLEEAIKRPIAEWKDCIFNDFEKTVFVAHPELFEIKNMLYEKGAIY
;
A
#
# COMPACT_ATOMS: atom_id res chain seq x y z
N MET A 1 5.51 4.57 -34.82
CA MET A 1 5.06 4.75 -33.43
C MET A 1 5.54 6.11 -32.92
N ARG A 2 4.65 7.08 -32.74
CA ARG A 2 5.05 8.40 -32.22
C ARG A 2 5.28 8.28 -30.71
N LYS A 3 6.48 8.68 -30.24
CA LYS A 3 6.74 8.85 -28.81
C LYS A 3 5.82 9.96 -28.27
N PRO A 4 5.08 9.74 -27.19
CA PRO A 4 4.29 10.81 -26.56
C PRO A 4 5.24 11.89 -26.04
N LYS A 5 4.90 13.15 -26.28
CA LYS A 5 5.64 14.31 -25.76
C LYS A 5 5.55 14.30 -24.24
N GLU A 6 6.66 14.53 -23.56
CA GLU A 6 6.72 14.72 -22.11
C GLU A 6 5.96 15.98 -21.73
N ASP A 7 4.83 15.82 -21.06
CA ASP A 7 4.14 16.88 -20.34
C ASP A 7 4.68 16.91 -18.90
N LYS A 8 4.99 18.11 -18.41
CA LYS A 8 5.55 18.35 -17.08
C LYS A 8 4.53 18.17 -15.94
N SER A 9 3.27 17.84 -16.24
CA SER A 9 2.25 17.47 -15.25
C SER A 9 2.38 15.98 -14.93
N GLY A 10 2.39 15.59 -13.66
CA GLY A 10 2.60 14.21 -13.17
C GLY A 10 1.73 13.10 -13.79
N ALA A 11 0.79 13.42 -14.69
CA ALA A 11 -0.14 12.49 -15.34
C ALA A 11 0.55 11.38 -16.18
N TYR A 12 1.67 11.67 -16.83
CA TYR A 12 2.36 10.67 -17.69
C TYR A 12 3.14 9.59 -16.93
N ARG A 13 3.52 9.84 -15.69
CA ARG A 13 4.13 8.81 -14.83
C ARG A 13 3.18 7.63 -14.60
N TYR A 14 1.89 7.87 -14.63
CA TYR A 14 0.83 6.88 -14.39
C TYR A 14 0.59 5.91 -15.54
N LEU A 15 0.70 6.38 -16.76
CA LEU A 15 0.65 5.52 -17.95
C LEU A 15 1.79 4.48 -17.95
N ARG A 16 2.96 4.81 -17.38
CA ARG A 16 4.05 3.85 -17.21
C ARG A 16 3.70 2.72 -16.24
N VAL A 17 3.00 3.04 -15.16
CA VAL A 17 2.58 2.07 -14.15
C VAL A 17 1.51 1.12 -14.70
N GLY A 18 0.49 1.63 -15.36
CA GLY A 18 -0.56 0.83 -16.00
C GLY A 18 -0.04 0.00 -17.18
N LYS A 19 0.78 0.59 -18.05
CA LYS A 19 1.36 -0.10 -19.21
C LYS A 19 2.27 -1.25 -18.80
N GLY A 20 3.18 -1.07 -17.84
CA GLY A 20 4.08 -2.14 -17.40
C GLY A 20 3.34 -3.38 -16.91
N ARG A 21 2.21 -3.20 -16.25
CA ARG A 21 1.39 -4.29 -15.70
C ARG A 21 0.54 -5.01 -16.75
N TYR A 22 0.08 -4.29 -17.75
CA TYR A 22 -0.56 -4.88 -18.92
C TYR A 22 0.45 -5.74 -19.71
N TYR A 23 1.67 -5.24 -19.97
CA TYR A 23 2.70 -6.00 -20.65
C TYR A 23 3.12 -7.24 -19.89
N PHE A 24 3.12 -7.21 -18.57
CA PHE A 24 3.40 -8.36 -17.73
C PHE A 24 2.42 -9.53 -17.95
N LEU A 25 1.12 -9.27 -18.10
CA LEU A 25 0.15 -10.30 -18.47
C LEU A 25 0.19 -10.60 -19.98
N LYS A 26 0.49 -9.61 -20.82
CA LYS A 26 0.59 -9.81 -22.25
C LYS A 26 1.71 -10.76 -22.65
N GLU A 27 2.80 -10.83 -21.89
CA GLU A 27 3.88 -11.80 -22.11
C GLU A 27 3.43 -13.24 -21.85
N GLU A 28 2.45 -13.42 -20.97
CA GLU A 28 1.93 -14.74 -20.57
C GLU A 28 0.66 -15.14 -21.35
N PHE A 29 -0.16 -14.16 -21.71
CA PHE A 29 -1.41 -14.36 -22.43
C PHE A 29 -1.42 -13.52 -23.72
N ASP A 30 -1.99 -14.06 -24.77
CA ASP A 30 -2.12 -13.35 -26.07
C ASP A 30 -3.22 -12.27 -25.97
N LEU A 31 -2.91 -11.19 -25.26
CA LEU A 31 -3.86 -10.09 -25.05
C LEU A 31 -3.83 -9.10 -26.21
N PRO A 32 -4.98 -8.63 -26.72
CA PRO A 32 -5.03 -7.60 -27.73
C PRO A 32 -4.53 -6.25 -27.20
N ALA A 33 -4.26 -5.30 -28.07
CA ALA A 33 -3.94 -3.93 -27.66
C ALA A 33 -5.16 -3.29 -26.99
N ILE A 34 -4.91 -2.58 -25.88
CA ILE A 34 -5.94 -1.84 -25.14
C ILE A 34 -5.48 -0.41 -24.86
N ASP A 35 -6.41 0.50 -24.72
CA ASP A 35 -6.19 1.84 -24.19
C ASP A 35 -6.54 1.86 -22.70
N ILE A 36 -5.61 2.42 -21.90
CA ILE A 36 -5.75 2.49 -20.44
C ILE A 36 -5.81 3.95 -20.02
N HIS A 37 -6.91 4.31 -19.39
CA HIS A 37 -7.12 5.61 -18.76
C HIS A 37 -7.09 5.43 -17.24
N LEU A 38 -6.12 6.03 -16.56
CA LEU A 38 -5.99 5.98 -15.10
C LEU A 38 -6.27 7.35 -14.50
N HIS A 39 -7.34 7.44 -13.72
CA HIS A 39 -7.62 8.62 -12.90
C HIS A 39 -7.15 8.40 -11.47
N LYS A 40 -6.27 9.28 -10.98
CA LYS A 40 -5.70 9.20 -9.62
C LYS A 40 -6.36 10.22 -8.70
N ALA A 41 -7.21 9.75 -7.79
CA ALA A 41 -7.76 10.56 -6.72
C ALA A 41 -6.90 10.53 -5.44
N ILE A 42 -6.26 9.39 -5.16
CA ILE A 42 -5.38 9.24 -3.99
C ILE A 42 -4.00 9.82 -4.32
N PRO A 43 -3.44 10.73 -3.49
CA PRO A 43 -2.13 11.31 -3.71
C PRO A 43 -1.03 10.27 -3.79
N MET A 44 -0.07 10.50 -4.70
CA MET A 44 1.14 9.66 -4.76
C MET A 44 2.10 10.00 -3.63
N GLY A 45 2.87 8.99 -3.20
CA GLY A 45 3.88 9.16 -2.16
C GLY A 45 3.30 9.46 -0.78
N ALA A 46 2.02 9.16 -0.56
CA ALA A 46 1.32 9.36 0.70
C ALA A 46 1.38 8.14 1.64
N GLY A 47 2.14 7.09 1.30
CA GLY A 47 2.21 5.87 2.10
C GLY A 47 0.95 4.99 2.06
N LEU A 48 -0.03 5.32 1.22
CA LEU A 48 -1.35 4.66 1.19
C LEU A 48 -1.41 3.43 0.25
N GLY A 49 -0.29 2.96 -0.27
CA GLY A 49 -0.28 1.80 -1.17
C GLY A 49 -1.00 2.01 -2.51
N GLY A 50 -1.36 3.25 -2.87
CA GLY A 50 -2.19 3.54 -4.04
C GLY A 50 -1.64 3.00 -5.36
N GLY A 51 -0.32 2.99 -5.55
CA GLY A 51 0.32 2.39 -6.72
C GLY A 51 0.20 0.86 -6.75
N SER A 52 0.28 0.21 -5.59
CA SER A 52 0.13 -1.24 -5.44
C SER A 52 -1.33 -1.65 -5.62
N SER A 53 -2.26 -0.84 -5.11
CA SER A 53 -3.70 -1.00 -5.35
C SER A 53 -4.02 -0.93 -6.85
N ASP A 54 -3.55 0.12 -7.55
CA ASP A 54 -3.76 0.24 -9.01
C ASP A 54 -3.24 -1.01 -9.76
N ALA A 55 -2.12 -1.58 -9.30
CA ALA A 55 -1.56 -2.79 -9.89
C ALA A 55 -2.48 -3.99 -9.76
N ALA A 56 -2.90 -4.26 -8.54
CA ALA A 56 -3.76 -5.39 -8.24
C ALA A 56 -5.11 -5.27 -8.95
N PHE A 57 -5.72 -4.09 -8.90
CA PHE A 57 -6.99 -3.87 -9.60
C PHE A 57 -6.85 -3.97 -11.12
N MET A 58 -5.72 -3.54 -11.70
CA MET A 58 -5.45 -3.77 -13.13
C MET A 58 -5.37 -5.27 -13.44
N LEU A 59 -4.67 -6.07 -12.64
CA LEU A 59 -4.62 -7.53 -12.84
C LEU A 59 -6.01 -8.17 -12.75
N LYS A 60 -6.80 -7.79 -11.74
CA LYS A 60 -8.18 -8.27 -11.58
C LYS A 60 -9.06 -7.88 -12.76
N MET A 61 -8.96 -6.63 -13.22
CA MET A 61 -9.72 -6.12 -14.36
C MET A 61 -9.38 -6.88 -15.64
N LEU A 62 -8.10 -7.10 -15.93
CA LEU A 62 -7.66 -7.84 -17.10
C LEU A 62 -8.08 -9.31 -17.04
N ASN A 63 -7.95 -9.95 -15.86
CA ASN A 63 -8.42 -11.32 -15.64
C ASN A 63 -9.91 -11.46 -15.97
N ASN A 64 -10.72 -10.54 -15.46
CA ASN A 64 -12.17 -10.57 -15.69
C ASN A 64 -12.53 -10.22 -17.14
N HIS A 65 -11.92 -9.16 -17.70
CA HIS A 65 -12.25 -8.65 -19.03
C HIS A 65 -11.90 -9.65 -20.13
N PHE A 66 -10.77 -10.34 -20.00
CA PHE A 66 -10.30 -11.33 -20.98
C PHE A 66 -10.61 -12.77 -20.60
N ASN A 67 -11.37 -12.99 -19.52
CA ASN A 67 -11.74 -14.33 -19.03
C ASN A 67 -10.54 -15.28 -18.88
N LEU A 68 -9.43 -14.77 -18.28
CA LEU A 68 -8.20 -15.56 -18.13
C LEU A 68 -8.33 -16.70 -17.12
N ALA A 69 -9.42 -16.74 -16.38
CA ALA A 69 -9.74 -17.78 -15.39
C ALA A 69 -8.66 -17.96 -14.28
N LEU A 70 -7.89 -16.91 -13.99
CA LEU A 70 -6.91 -16.93 -12.92
C LEU A 70 -7.61 -16.89 -11.55
N SER A 71 -7.22 -17.79 -10.66
CA SER A 71 -7.64 -17.78 -9.25
C SER A 71 -7.05 -16.61 -8.47
N ALA A 72 -7.58 -16.31 -7.28
CA ALA A 72 -7.03 -15.31 -6.39
C ALA A 72 -5.55 -15.57 -6.07
N GLN A 73 -5.20 -16.83 -5.77
CA GLN A 73 -3.83 -17.22 -5.47
C GLN A 73 -2.88 -16.99 -6.66
N GLU A 74 -3.31 -17.30 -7.88
CA GLU A 74 -2.51 -17.04 -9.08
C GLU A 74 -2.34 -15.55 -9.37
N LEU A 75 -3.36 -14.73 -9.07
CA LEU A 75 -3.27 -13.28 -9.16
C LEU A 75 -2.32 -12.72 -8.09
N GLU A 76 -2.35 -13.22 -6.85
CA GLU A 76 -1.43 -12.83 -5.77
C GLU A 76 0.04 -13.12 -6.11
N GLN A 77 0.32 -14.32 -6.64
CA GLN A 77 1.65 -14.69 -7.09
C GLN A 77 2.18 -13.74 -8.17
N ARG A 78 1.32 -13.31 -9.10
CA ARG A 78 1.65 -12.35 -10.15
C ARG A 78 1.81 -10.94 -9.58
N ALA A 79 0.92 -10.55 -8.68
CA ALA A 79 0.96 -9.26 -8.02
C ALA A 79 2.25 -9.06 -7.22
N THR A 80 2.72 -10.09 -6.51
CA THR A 80 4.00 -10.06 -5.76
C THR A 80 5.20 -9.71 -6.66
N LYS A 81 5.20 -10.15 -7.92
CA LYS A 81 6.26 -9.81 -8.88
C LYS A 81 6.23 -8.34 -9.33
N LEU A 82 5.10 -7.66 -9.17
CA LEU A 82 4.94 -6.23 -9.49
C LEU A 82 5.34 -5.31 -8.33
N GLY A 83 5.23 -5.81 -7.11
CA GLY A 83 5.62 -5.09 -5.90
C GLY A 83 5.17 -5.83 -4.65
N ALA A 84 5.90 -5.63 -3.55
CA ALA A 84 5.68 -6.35 -2.30
C ALA A 84 4.22 -6.23 -1.80
N ASP A 85 3.66 -5.02 -1.81
CA ASP A 85 2.33 -4.76 -1.29
C ASP A 85 1.19 -5.08 -2.27
N CYS A 86 1.51 -5.41 -3.55
CA CYS A 86 0.47 -5.57 -4.57
C CYS A 86 -0.44 -6.76 -4.29
N ALA A 87 0.11 -7.86 -3.77
CA ALA A 87 -0.63 -9.08 -3.50
C ALA A 87 -1.77 -8.88 -2.49
N PHE A 88 -1.55 -8.03 -1.47
CA PHE A 88 -2.57 -7.66 -0.49
C PHE A 88 -3.88 -7.17 -1.13
N PHE A 89 -3.77 -6.33 -2.17
CA PHE A 89 -4.93 -5.71 -2.82
C PHE A 89 -5.72 -6.65 -3.73
N ILE A 90 -5.26 -7.88 -3.94
CA ILE A 90 -6.02 -8.90 -4.70
C ILE A 90 -7.29 -9.27 -3.93
N GLU A 91 -7.16 -9.72 -2.69
CA GLU A 91 -8.31 -9.99 -1.83
C GLU A 91 -8.81 -8.74 -1.10
N ASN A 92 -7.92 -7.83 -0.75
CA ASN A 92 -8.22 -6.55 -0.08
C ASN A 92 -9.02 -6.75 1.22
N LYS A 93 -8.58 -7.68 2.05
CA LYS A 93 -9.17 -8.03 3.36
C LYS A 93 -8.18 -7.74 4.48
N PRO A 94 -8.63 -7.53 5.72
CA PRO A 94 -7.73 -7.45 6.87
C PRO A 94 -6.89 -8.73 6.98
N ILE A 95 -5.57 -8.57 6.98
CA ILE A 95 -4.61 -9.67 7.09
C ILE A 95 -3.41 -9.23 7.92
N LEU A 96 -2.69 -10.19 8.48
CA LEU A 96 -1.35 -9.99 9.00
C LEU A 96 -0.35 -10.36 7.90
N ALA A 97 0.42 -9.37 7.44
CA ALA A 97 1.43 -9.58 6.41
C ALA A 97 2.82 -9.75 7.04
N LYS A 98 3.53 -10.80 6.63
CA LYS A 98 4.89 -11.15 7.05
C LYS A 98 5.85 -11.17 5.87
N GLY A 99 7.14 -11.42 6.16
CA GLY A 99 8.19 -11.43 5.16
C GLY A 99 8.43 -10.03 4.60
N ILE A 100 8.36 -9.88 3.29
CA ILE A 100 8.44 -8.57 2.61
C ILE A 100 7.04 -7.96 2.35
N GLY A 101 6.00 -8.44 3.04
CA GLY A 101 4.61 -8.05 2.82
C GLY A 101 3.84 -9.01 1.90
N ASN A 102 4.33 -10.22 1.71
CA ASN A 102 3.81 -11.21 0.75
C ASN A 102 3.40 -12.55 1.37
N ILE A 103 3.57 -12.72 2.67
CA ILE A 103 3.12 -13.91 3.42
C ILE A 103 1.92 -13.47 4.25
N PHE A 104 0.75 -14.03 3.95
CA PHE A 104 -0.52 -13.58 4.51
C PHE A 104 -1.07 -14.57 5.52
N GLU A 105 -1.40 -14.06 6.71
CA GLU A 105 -2.10 -14.81 7.74
C GLU A 105 -3.45 -14.15 8.03
N PRO A 106 -4.53 -14.92 8.10
CA PRO A 106 -5.84 -14.37 8.46
C PRO A 106 -5.81 -13.68 9.82
N THR A 107 -6.55 -12.60 9.96
CA THR A 107 -6.73 -11.89 11.22
C THR A 107 -8.22 -11.72 11.54
N CYS A 108 -8.53 -11.63 12.82
CA CYS A 108 -9.88 -11.35 13.31
C CYS A 108 -10.17 -9.86 13.53
N ILE A 109 -9.26 -8.98 13.08
CA ILE A 109 -9.46 -7.52 13.24
C ILE A 109 -10.73 -7.09 12.52
N ASN A 110 -11.58 -6.37 13.25
CA ASN A 110 -12.75 -5.74 12.71
C ASN A 110 -12.81 -4.29 13.19
N LEU A 111 -12.70 -3.35 12.27
CA LEU A 111 -12.75 -1.91 12.51
C LEU A 111 -14.11 -1.31 12.13
N ASN A 112 -15.15 -2.11 11.96
CA ASN A 112 -16.50 -1.60 11.71
C ASN A 112 -16.96 -0.70 12.87
N GLY A 113 -17.50 0.46 12.54
CA GLY A 113 -17.92 1.46 13.51
C GLY A 113 -16.84 2.46 13.92
N TYR A 114 -15.59 2.27 13.47
CA TYR A 114 -14.53 3.26 13.63
C TYR A 114 -14.39 4.13 12.37
N HIS A 115 -13.95 5.36 12.56
CA HIS A 115 -13.65 6.29 11.49
C HIS A 115 -12.13 6.43 11.34
N ILE A 116 -11.65 6.48 10.10
CA ILE A 116 -10.25 6.75 9.79
C ILE A 116 -10.13 8.21 9.36
N VAL A 117 -9.27 8.98 10.03
CA VAL A 117 -8.89 10.33 9.65
C VAL A 117 -7.49 10.29 9.06
N LEU A 118 -7.35 10.72 7.80
CA LEU A 118 -6.06 10.80 7.11
C LEU A 118 -5.58 12.24 7.09
N VAL A 119 -4.42 12.49 7.70
CA VAL A 119 -3.74 13.77 7.66
C VAL A 119 -2.48 13.63 6.84
N LYS A 120 -2.40 14.31 5.70
CA LYS A 120 -1.23 14.35 4.83
C LYS A 120 -0.69 15.77 4.77
N PRO A 121 0.34 16.10 5.55
CA PRO A 121 1.05 17.38 5.43
C PRO A 121 1.86 17.43 4.13
N GLU A 122 2.43 18.59 3.83
CA GLU A 122 3.31 18.79 2.65
C GLU A 122 4.73 18.23 2.86
N VAL A 123 4.91 17.37 3.84
CA VAL A 123 6.16 16.66 4.11
C VAL A 123 6.26 15.43 3.22
N HIS A 124 7.43 15.24 2.63
CA HIS A 124 7.71 14.05 1.82
C HIS A 124 8.81 13.22 2.47
N VAL A 125 8.45 12.00 2.89
CA VAL A 125 9.39 10.99 3.35
C VAL A 125 9.55 9.93 2.26
N SER A 126 10.75 9.79 1.72
CA SER A 126 11.00 8.76 0.72
C SER A 126 11.09 7.37 1.37
N THR A 127 10.75 6.33 0.61
CA THR A 127 10.93 4.94 1.06
C THR A 127 12.39 4.66 1.46
N ALA A 128 13.35 5.17 0.69
CA ALA A 128 14.77 4.99 0.97
C ALA A 128 15.18 5.66 2.29
N GLU A 129 14.66 6.84 2.59
CA GLU A 129 14.89 7.55 3.85
C GLU A 129 14.30 6.76 5.03
N ALA A 130 13.04 6.35 4.94
CA ALA A 130 12.38 5.60 6.01
C ALA A 130 13.11 4.29 6.33
N TYR A 131 13.44 3.49 5.32
CA TYR A 131 14.16 2.23 5.52
C TYR A 131 15.63 2.43 5.91
N GLY A 132 16.30 3.45 5.39
CA GLY A 132 17.71 3.74 5.71
C GLY A 132 17.97 4.03 7.17
N GLY A 133 17.01 4.64 7.86
CA GLY A 133 17.08 4.91 9.31
C GLY A 133 16.49 3.81 10.19
N CYS A 134 15.71 2.91 9.63
CA CYS A 134 14.99 1.89 10.38
C CYS A 134 15.94 0.82 10.92
N LYS A 135 15.81 0.53 12.21
CA LYS A 135 16.48 -0.61 12.86
C LYS A 135 15.40 -1.54 13.39
N PRO A 136 14.98 -2.55 12.62
CA PRO A 136 13.95 -3.48 13.03
C PRO A 136 14.31 -4.16 14.35
N GLN A 137 13.37 -4.25 15.24
CA GLN A 137 13.54 -4.92 16.54
C GLN A 137 12.33 -5.79 16.87
N ARG A 138 12.54 -6.80 17.69
CA ARG A 138 11.44 -7.58 18.23
C ARG A 138 10.78 -6.80 19.37
N TRP A 139 9.50 -6.56 19.26
CA TRP A 139 8.72 -5.96 20.33
C TRP A 139 8.40 -6.99 21.40
N THR A 140 8.21 -6.52 22.65
CA THR A 140 7.88 -7.36 23.80
C THR A 140 6.59 -8.14 23.59
N THR A 141 5.59 -7.50 22.98
CA THR A 141 4.34 -8.13 22.58
C THR A 141 4.38 -8.36 21.06
N PRO A 142 4.30 -9.60 20.59
CA PRO A 142 4.18 -9.88 19.16
C PRO A 142 2.93 -9.20 18.58
N LEU A 143 3.01 -8.76 17.32
CA LEU A 143 1.92 -8.04 16.67
C LEU A 143 0.64 -8.89 16.62
N GLU A 144 0.78 -10.21 16.43
CA GLU A 144 -0.32 -11.18 16.42
C GLU A 144 -1.11 -11.23 17.73
N GLU A 145 -0.46 -10.87 18.84
CA GLU A 145 -1.09 -10.78 20.15
C GLU A 145 -1.61 -9.37 20.44
N ALA A 146 -0.83 -8.37 20.04
CA ALA A 146 -1.20 -6.97 20.24
C ALA A 146 -2.51 -6.59 19.54
N ILE A 147 -2.70 -7.08 18.29
CA ILE A 147 -3.93 -6.80 17.51
C ILE A 147 -5.20 -7.44 18.08
N LYS A 148 -5.09 -8.39 19.01
CA LYS A 148 -6.24 -9.01 19.71
C LYS A 148 -6.71 -8.19 20.90
N ARG A 149 -5.92 -7.21 21.33
CA ARG A 149 -6.28 -6.31 22.43
C ARG A 149 -7.34 -5.29 22.00
N PRO A 150 -8.06 -4.70 22.94
CA PRO A 150 -8.94 -3.56 22.64
C PRO A 150 -8.16 -2.47 21.89
N ILE A 151 -8.79 -1.83 20.90
CA ILE A 151 -8.15 -0.80 20.06
C ILE A 151 -7.58 0.35 20.91
N ALA A 152 -8.24 0.68 22.02
CA ALA A 152 -7.76 1.71 22.95
C ALA A 152 -6.37 1.42 23.56
N GLU A 153 -5.94 0.15 23.57
CA GLU A 153 -4.63 -0.28 24.06
C GLU A 153 -3.56 -0.33 22.96
N TRP A 154 -3.94 -0.22 21.69
CA TRP A 154 -3.01 -0.38 20.57
C TRP A 154 -1.90 0.66 20.58
N LYS A 155 -2.18 1.90 20.97
CA LYS A 155 -1.20 2.98 21.08
C LYS A 155 -0.01 2.65 22.00
N ASP A 156 -0.21 1.73 22.96
CA ASP A 156 0.78 1.35 23.95
C ASP A 156 1.51 0.05 23.60
N CYS A 157 1.08 -0.68 22.55
CA CYS A 157 1.64 -1.98 22.21
C CYS A 157 1.84 -2.22 20.70
N ILE A 158 1.35 -1.36 19.83
CA ILE A 158 1.57 -1.43 18.39
C ILE A 158 2.33 -0.18 17.95
N PHE A 159 3.51 -0.37 17.37
CA PHE A 159 4.41 0.72 17.01
C PHE A 159 4.86 0.61 15.56
N ASN A 160 5.11 1.75 14.96
CA ASN A 160 5.74 1.84 13.65
C ASN A 160 7.26 2.09 13.83
N ASP A 161 8.09 1.13 13.43
CA ASP A 161 9.55 1.24 13.57
C ASP A 161 10.15 2.43 12.82
N PHE A 162 9.48 2.96 11.80
CA PHE A 162 9.92 4.16 11.09
C PHE A 162 9.81 5.43 11.94
N GLU A 163 8.90 5.50 12.91
CA GLU A 163 8.65 6.72 13.69
C GLU A 163 9.90 7.22 14.40
N LYS A 164 10.75 6.33 14.91
CA LYS A 164 11.95 6.70 15.66
C LYS A 164 12.91 7.60 14.87
N THR A 165 13.06 7.35 13.59
CA THR A 165 13.98 8.10 12.73
C THR A 165 13.27 9.18 11.93
N VAL A 166 12.06 8.89 11.47
CA VAL A 166 11.24 9.86 10.72
C VAL A 166 10.87 11.06 11.58
N PHE A 167 10.49 10.88 12.84
CA PHE A 167 10.14 11.99 13.71
C PHE A 167 11.35 12.85 14.11
N VAL A 168 12.55 12.30 14.09
CA VAL A 168 13.78 13.10 14.29
C VAL A 168 14.07 13.97 13.08
N ALA A 169 13.87 13.43 11.87
CA ALA A 169 14.09 14.16 10.62
C ALA A 169 12.95 15.15 10.30
N HIS A 170 11.74 14.81 10.72
CA HIS A 170 10.50 15.54 10.43
C HIS A 170 9.65 15.70 11.71
N PRO A 171 10.06 16.56 12.66
CA PRO A 171 9.39 16.71 13.96
C PRO A 171 7.93 17.15 13.86
N GLU A 172 7.54 17.85 12.79
CA GLU A 172 6.17 18.24 12.52
C GLU A 172 5.21 17.02 12.41
N LEU A 173 5.70 15.85 11.98
CA LEU A 173 4.90 14.63 11.94
C LEU A 173 4.59 14.09 13.34
N PHE A 174 5.54 14.24 14.25
CA PHE A 174 5.33 13.89 15.67
C PHE A 174 4.32 14.83 16.33
N GLU A 175 4.41 16.13 16.05
CA GLU A 175 3.46 17.13 16.57
C GLU A 175 2.04 16.83 16.07
N ILE A 176 1.87 16.50 14.78
CA ILE A 176 0.57 16.10 14.21
C ILE A 176 0.02 14.86 14.91
N LYS A 177 0.85 13.83 15.12
CA LYS A 177 0.43 12.61 15.83
C LYS A 177 -0.07 12.92 17.23
N ASN A 178 0.67 13.70 17.99
CA ASN A 178 0.27 14.11 19.35
C ASN A 178 -1.03 14.91 19.34
N MET A 179 -1.14 15.88 18.45
CA MET A 179 -2.36 16.67 18.29
C MET A 179 -3.59 15.79 18.00
N LEU A 180 -3.45 14.75 17.17
CA LEU A 180 -4.54 13.83 16.88
C LEU A 180 -4.96 13.06 18.13
N TYR A 181 -4.03 12.59 18.95
CA TYR A 181 -4.35 11.96 20.23
C TYR A 181 -5.04 12.92 21.20
N GLU A 182 -4.57 14.17 21.32
CA GLU A 182 -5.19 15.22 22.12
C GLU A 182 -6.62 15.55 21.68
N LYS A 183 -6.91 15.39 20.38
CA LYS A 183 -8.24 15.57 19.79
C LYS A 183 -9.14 14.33 19.92
N GLY A 184 -8.65 13.25 20.54
CA GLY A 184 -9.43 12.06 20.83
C GLY A 184 -9.25 10.91 19.84
N ALA A 185 -8.20 10.92 19.01
CA ALA A 185 -7.84 9.73 18.24
C ALA A 185 -7.52 8.58 19.22
N ILE A 186 -7.99 7.38 18.89
CA ILE A 186 -7.82 6.20 19.75
C ILE A 186 -6.47 5.54 19.41
N TYR A 187 -6.14 5.52 18.09
CA TYR A 187 -4.91 4.96 17.56
C TYR A 187 -4.59 5.60 16.20
#